data_383231324b27fdc3f34c1d1770eb274c
#
_entry.id   383231324b27fdc3f34c1d1770eb274c
#
_cell.length_a   1.000
_cell.length_b   1.000
_cell.length_c   1.000
_cell.angle_alpha   90.00
_cell.angle_beta   90.00
_cell.angle_gamma   90.00
#
_symmetry.space_group_name_H-M   'P 1'
#
loop_
_entity.id
_entity.type
_entity.pdbx_description
1 polymer ?
#
loop_
_entity_poly.entity_id
_entity_poly.type
_entity_poly.pdbx_seq_one_letter_code
_entity_poly.pdbx_strand_id
1 'polypeptide(L)'
;MTTFEDADLSFDDDSDVDLAPTNDVAATRAFDPLNVSSDAFWDLDLPEREPVFAELRRDRPISWQPPIETAVMPDPDDLGFWAAVRHKDITEVSQNSDVFVSRYGVMFDTLPPVFLQMAMSFLAMDNPQHQKVRRLVSSAFTARQIARIENDIALRAKRIVTAAVEKAADGAEIDFVTDISKHLPVEMFGDMFGVPDDMRGAYSHAADETQAWADPELLAGRDAAEVQVEAALAIHDMTEELIAVRRENPTEDLLSSLVHAEVDGEQLTDFEIGATMVLFAVAATDTTRHTSSFAAKALNDFPEQRAWLWEDFDGRIAKSVEEFLRWGSVVQNFRRTCVKEYELGGQTILPGDKVVLMYSSGNRDETVFDRPNEFILNRERNPHVAFGGGGIHFCLGSQLARTMLKTLFRELHEQMPNFSTGEPTLVRTNFIRGVVSMPFEPGPRP
;
A
#
# COMPACT_ATOMS: atom_id res chain seq x y z
N MET A 1 -4.71 20.85 -23.84
CA MET A 1 -3.60 21.34 -23.01
C MET A 1 -4.20 22.40 -22.08
N THR A 2 -4.85 21.96 -21.04
CA THR A 2 -5.40 22.83 -19.98
C THR A 2 -4.22 23.16 -19.08
N THR A 3 -3.84 24.42 -19.01
CA THR A 3 -2.74 24.86 -18.15
C THR A 3 -3.22 24.86 -16.69
N PHE A 4 -2.37 24.47 -15.77
CA PHE A 4 -2.61 24.34 -14.32
C PHE A 4 -3.15 25.61 -13.62
N GLU A 5 -3.24 26.74 -14.35
CA GLU A 5 -3.72 28.02 -13.82
C GLU A 5 -5.26 28.15 -13.83
N ASP A 6 -5.99 27.23 -14.48
CA ASP A 6 -7.46 27.32 -14.65
C ASP A 6 -8.26 26.38 -13.73
N ALA A 7 -7.61 25.53 -12.94
CA ALA A 7 -8.31 24.73 -11.95
C ALA A 7 -8.49 25.55 -10.67
N ASP A 8 -9.74 25.91 -10.37
CA ASP A 8 -10.10 26.45 -9.05
C ASP A 8 -9.92 25.34 -8.01
N LEU A 9 -8.71 25.27 -7.44
CA LEU A 9 -8.26 24.28 -6.47
C LEU A 9 -8.60 24.68 -5.03
N SER A 10 -9.56 25.59 -4.83
CA SER A 10 -10.01 25.95 -3.51
C SER A 10 -10.87 24.83 -2.92
N PHE A 11 -10.29 24.01 -2.07
CA PHE A 11 -11.07 23.29 -1.08
C PHE A 11 -11.64 24.35 -0.12
N ASP A 12 -12.94 24.65 -0.25
CA ASP A 12 -13.67 25.41 0.74
C ASP A 12 -13.74 24.59 2.04
N ASP A 13 -12.69 24.63 2.82
CA ASP A 13 -12.71 24.21 4.22
C ASP A 13 -12.54 25.44 5.11
N ASP A 14 -13.68 26.00 5.56
CA ASP A 14 -13.80 27.09 6.51
C ASP A 14 -13.25 26.77 7.93
N SER A 15 -12.47 25.71 8.07
CA SER A 15 -11.73 25.39 9.29
C SER A 15 -10.22 25.58 9.08
N ASP A 16 -9.78 26.82 8.86
CA ASP A 16 -8.41 27.23 9.15
C ASP A 16 -8.15 27.05 10.66
N VAL A 17 -7.96 25.81 11.08
CA VAL A 17 -7.16 25.55 12.27
C VAL A 17 -5.78 26.03 11.87
N ASP A 18 -5.39 27.20 12.41
CA ASP A 18 -4.02 27.70 12.25
C ASP A 18 -3.06 26.63 12.80
N LEU A 19 -2.62 25.75 11.89
CA LEU A 19 -1.59 24.76 12.15
C LEU A 19 -0.22 25.44 12.11
N ALA A 20 -0.17 26.78 12.32
CA ALA A 20 1.11 27.39 12.63
C ALA A 20 1.72 26.53 13.71
N PRO A 21 2.81 25.83 13.42
CA PRO A 21 3.38 24.91 14.39
C PRO A 21 3.55 25.69 15.67
N THR A 22 3.27 25.05 16.77
CA THR A 22 3.77 25.50 18.09
C THR A 22 5.29 25.28 18.03
N ASN A 23 5.93 25.98 17.09
CA ASN A 23 7.30 25.83 16.65
C ASN A 23 8.28 25.85 17.81
N ASP A 24 7.99 26.69 18.84
CA ASP A 24 8.86 26.85 19.97
C ASP A 24 8.97 25.58 20.82
N VAL A 25 7.90 24.80 20.98
CA VAL A 25 7.91 23.57 21.79
C VAL A 25 8.47 22.40 20.99
N ALA A 26 8.05 22.20 19.74
CA ALA A 26 8.52 21.13 18.88
C ALA A 26 10.03 21.27 18.58
N ALA A 27 10.50 22.49 18.32
CA ALA A 27 11.92 22.78 18.07
C ALA A 27 12.84 22.50 19.28
N THR A 28 12.28 22.41 20.49
CA THR A 28 13.05 22.11 21.73
C THR A 28 13.03 20.62 22.11
N ARG A 29 12.25 19.78 21.42
CA ARG A 29 12.19 18.34 21.72
C ARG A 29 13.49 17.65 21.34
N ALA A 30 14.01 16.85 22.24
CA ALA A 30 15.17 16.00 21.94
C ALA A 30 14.76 14.82 21.07
N PHE A 31 15.49 14.59 19.99
CA PHE A 31 15.31 13.40 19.16
C PHE A 31 15.69 12.12 19.89
N ASP A 32 14.98 11.04 19.59
CA ASP A 32 15.33 9.72 20.09
C ASP A 32 16.70 9.29 19.53
N PRO A 33 17.58 8.69 20.34
CA PRO A 33 18.88 8.21 19.86
C PRO A 33 18.78 7.06 18.86
N LEU A 34 17.65 6.33 18.83
CA LEU A 34 17.36 5.33 17.81
C LEU A 34 16.63 6.01 16.64
N ASN A 35 17.41 6.43 15.66
CA ASN A 35 16.90 7.16 14.50
C ASN A 35 16.25 6.21 13.50
N VAL A 36 14.90 6.33 13.33
CA VAL A 36 14.12 5.58 12.33
C VAL A 36 13.74 6.44 11.12
N SER A 37 14.34 7.62 10.96
CA SER A 37 14.16 8.48 9.80
C SER A 37 15.31 8.42 8.80
N SER A 38 16.45 7.79 9.17
CA SER A 38 17.67 7.78 8.35
C SER A 38 17.57 6.80 7.18
N ASP A 39 18.26 7.13 6.09
CA ASP A 39 18.40 6.25 4.93
C ASP A 39 19.05 4.93 5.33
N ALA A 40 20.09 4.98 6.17
CA ALA A 40 20.76 3.79 6.68
C ALA A 40 19.81 2.82 7.40
N PHE A 41 18.78 3.33 8.09
CA PHE A 41 17.74 2.48 8.70
C PHE A 41 16.81 1.86 7.63
N TRP A 42 16.41 2.62 6.60
CA TRP A 42 15.51 2.15 5.58
C TRP A 42 16.19 1.28 4.52
N ASP A 43 17.51 1.34 4.38
CA ASP A 43 18.31 0.43 3.55
C ASP A 43 18.36 -1.01 4.10
N LEU A 44 18.12 -1.19 5.40
CA LEU A 44 18.02 -2.51 6.02
C LEU A 44 16.69 -3.19 5.65
N ASP A 45 16.68 -4.53 5.55
CA ASP A 45 15.40 -5.25 5.48
C ASP A 45 14.76 -5.36 6.87
N LEU A 46 13.50 -5.73 6.89
CA LEU A 46 12.67 -5.73 8.11
C LEU A 46 13.25 -6.58 9.26
N PRO A 47 13.82 -7.79 9.04
CA PRO A 47 14.48 -8.53 10.12
C PRO A 47 15.67 -7.78 10.75
N GLU A 48 16.38 -6.97 9.98
CA GLU A 48 17.53 -6.20 10.45
C GLU A 48 17.09 -4.93 11.23
N ARG A 49 15.93 -4.35 10.88
CA ARG A 49 15.30 -3.21 11.57
C ARG A 49 14.61 -3.63 12.87
N GLU A 50 14.22 -4.89 13.00
CA GLU A 50 13.42 -5.39 14.13
C GLU A 50 14.05 -5.16 15.51
N PRO A 51 15.37 -5.30 15.74
CA PRO A 51 15.97 -4.98 17.04
C PRO A 51 15.73 -3.54 17.49
N VAL A 52 15.76 -2.57 16.56
CA VAL A 52 15.47 -1.16 16.84
C VAL A 52 13.99 -0.98 17.18
N PHE A 53 13.10 -1.56 16.40
CA PHE A 53 11.67 -1.50 16.67
C PHE A 53 11.30 -2.17 18.01
N ALA A 54 11.90 -3.32 18.34
CA ALA A 54 11.66 -4.02 19.59
C ALA A 54 12.08 -3.17 20.80
N GLU A 55 13.23 -2.48 20.72
CA GLU A 55 13.67 -1.56 21.78
C GLU A 55 12.72 -0.37 21.91
N LEU A 56 12.32 0.26 20.80
CA LEU A 56 11.35 1.36 20.82
C LEU A 56 10.00 0.89 21.39
N ARG A 57 9.46 -0.26 20.96
CA ARG A 57 8.21 -0.81 21.50
C ARG A 57 8.28 -1.03 23.01
N ARG A 58 9.41 -1.51 23.52
CA ARG A 58 9.59 -1.78 24.95
C ARG A 58 9.69 -0.50 25.76
N ASP A 59 10.55 0.43 25.34
CA ASP A 59 11.03 1.53 26.19
C ASP A 59 10.44 2.91 25.82
N ARG A 60 10.22 3.16 24.53
CA ARG A 60 9.81 4.49 23.99
C ARG A 60 8.85 4.33 22.79
N PRO A 61 7.63 3.80 23.02
CA PRO A 61 6.72 3.41 21.93
C PRO A 61 6.17 4.58 21.11
N ILE A 62 6.22 5.78 21.67
CA ILE A 62 5.97 7.05 20.98
C ILE A 62 7.25 7.88 21.15
N SER A 63 8.07 7.94 20.10
CA SER A 63 9.39 8.58 20.13
C SER A 63 9.45 9.73 19.13
N TRP A 64 10.06 10.86 19.55
CA TRP A 64 10.26 12.01 18.67
C TRP A 64 11.49 11.75 17.78
N GLN A 65 11.29 11.80 16.47
CA GLN A 65 12.28 11.47 15.46
C GLN A 65 12.65 12.71 14.63
N PRO A 66 13.88 12.82 14.13
CA PRO A 66 14.24 13.88 13.20
C PRO A 66 13.44 13.78 11.90
N PRO A 67 13.42 14.84 11.08
CA PRO A 67 12.92 14.76 9.71
C PRO A 67 13.57 13.62 8.94
N ILE A 68 12.89 13.16 7.89
CA ILE A 68 13.47 12.14 7.00
C ILE A 68 14.76 12.66 6.36
N GLU A 69 15.77 11.82 6.26
CA GLU A 69 17.11 12.22 5.84
C GLU A 69 17.14 12.62 4.35
N THR A 70 16.57 11.78 3.49
CA THR A 70 16.40 12.08 2.05
C THR A 70 14.92 12.14 1.72
N ALA A 71 14.36 13.34 1.72
CA ALA A 71 12.98 13.58 1.34
C ALA A 71 12.86 13.84 -0.16
N VAL A 72 11.76 13.38 -0.76
CA VAL A 72 11.39 13.70 -2.16
C VAL A 72 11.31 15.21 -2.35
N MET A 73 10.73 15.92 -1.37
CA MET A 73 10.76 17.38 -1.28
C MET A 73 11.28 17.80 0.09
N PRO A 74 12.53 18.31 0.14
CA PRO A 74 13.08 18.85 1.37
C PRO A 74 12.23 20.04 1.89
N ASP A 75 11.78 19.95 3.13
CA ASP A 75 11.07 20.99 3.83
C ASP A 75 11.96 21.54 4.95
N PRO A 76 12.52 22.76 4.81
CA PRO A 76 13.41 23.34 5.82
C PRO A 76 12.71 23.63 7.17
N ASP A 77 11.38 23.70 7.17
CA ASP A 77 10.57 23.93 8.36
C ASP A 77 10.08 22.63 9.00
N ASP A 78 10.48 21.46 8.48
CA ASP A 78 10.16 20.17 9.06
C ASP A 78 10.90 19.95 10.38
N LEU A 79 10.15 19.91 11.47
CA LEU A 79 10.68 19.71 12.82
C LEU A 79 10.85 18.25 13.23
N GLY A 80 10.36 17.30 12.42
CA GLY A 80 10.37 15.89 12.74
C GLY A 80 8.97 15.29 12.91
N PHE A 81 8.90 14.13 13.54
CA PHE A 81 7.65 13.39 13.70
C PHE A 81 7.66 12.48 14.93
N TRP A 82 6.49 12.10 15.38
CA TRP A 82 6.30 11.04 16.36
C TRP A 82 6.21 9.67 15.67
N ALA A 83 7.11 8.75 16.00
CA ALA A 83 7.00 7.37 15.55
C ALA A 83 6.12 6.56 16.50
N ALA A 84 4.98 6.07 16.02
CA ALA A 84 4.10 5.16 16.76
C ALA A 84 4.43 3.70 16.34
N VAL A 85 5.07 2.94 17.23
CA VAL A 85 5.62 1.62 16.91
C VAL A 85 4.85 0.44 17.50
N ARG A 86 3.97 0.65 18.50
CA ARG A 86 3.11 -0.41 19.08
C ARG A 86 1.80 -0.54 18.32
N HIS A 87 1.35 -1.77 18.20
CA HIS A 87 0.06 -2.10 17.58
C HIS A 87 -1.11 -1.29 18.16
N LYS A 88 -1.21 -1.16 19.49
CA LYS A 88 -2.29 -0.42 20.16
C LYS A 88 -2.29 1.07 19.79
N ASP A 89 -1.09 1.71 19.76
CA ASP A 89 -0.97 3.14 19.49
C ASP A 89 -1.28 3.44 18.02
N ILE A 90 -0.83 2.56 17.11
CA ILE A 90 -1.19 2.56 15.68
C ILE A 90 -2.71 2.47 15.50
N THR A 91 -3.34 1.56 16.20
CA THR A 91 -4.80 1.35 16.14
C THR A 91 -5.55 2.55 16.69
N GLU A 92 -5.10 3.11 17.81
CA GLU A 92 -5.68 4.28 18.47
C GLU A 92 -5.65 5.50 17.55
N VAL A 93 -4.50 5.83 16.95
CA VAL A 93 -4.37 6.93 15.99
C VAL A 93 -5.23 6.69 14.75
N SER A 94 -5.22 5.46 14.19
CA SER A 94 -5.99 5.13 12.99
C SER A 94 -7.50 5.27 13.17
N GLN A 95 -8.01 5.02 14.38
CA GLN A 95 -9.44 5.07 14.69
C GLN A 95 -9.93 6.44 15.16
N ASN A 96 -9.03 7.36 15.50
CA ASN A 96 -9.37 8.67 16.02
C ASN A 96 -9.18 9.77 14.95
N SER A 97 -9.96 9.66 13.87
CA SER A 97 -9.87 10.55 12.69
C SER A 97 -10.29 11.99 12.95
N ASP A 98 -10.96 12.29 14.08
CA ASP A 98 -11.31 13.67 14.47
C ASP A 98 -10.10 14.43 15.08
N VAL A 99 -9.05 13.70 15.45
CA VAL A 99 -7.82 14.25 16.03
C VAL A 99 -6.64 14.08 15.07
N PHE A 100 -6.55 12.92 14.42
CA PHE A 100 -5.45 12.54 13.53
C PHE A 100 -5.93 12.48 12.09
N VAL A 101 -5.71 13.57 11.37
CA VAL A 101 -6.25 13.81 10.03
C VAL A 101 -5.28 13.43 8.91
N SER A 102 -5.83 13.21 7.71
CA SER A 102 -5.11 12.79 6.51
C SER A 102 -4.85 13.93 5.53
N ARG A 103 -5.65 15.00 5.54
CA ARG A 103 -5.62 16.08 4.53
C ARG A 103 -4.29 16.83 4.41
N TYR A 104 -3.45 16.80 5.44
CA TYR A 104 -2.11 17.41 5.41
C TYR A 104 -1.02 16.43 4.93
N GLY A 105 -1.40 15.32 4.32
CA GLY A 105 -0.55 14.28 3.79
C GLY A 105 -0.56 13.00 4.62
N VAL A 106 -0.41 11.91 3.93
CA VAL A 106 -0.46 10.54 4.48
C VAL A 106 0.85 9.79 4.34
N MET A 107 1.75 10.30 3.49
CA MET A 107 3.05 9.71 3.26
C MET A 107 4.03 10.16 4.34
N PHE A 108 5.07 9.37 4.55
CA PHE A 108 6.16 9.70 5.47
C PHE A 108 6.85 10.99 5.01
N ASP A 109 7.18 11.07 3.73
CA ASP A 109 7.69 12.28 3.10
C ASP A 109 6.64 13.39 3.02
N THR A 110 7.11 14.63 3.03
CA THR A 110 6.31 15.75 2.59
C THR A 110 6.31 15.76 1.06
N LEU A 111 5.13 15.63 0.48
CA LEU A 111 4.92 15.62 -0.97
C LEU A 111 4.41 16.99 -1.44
N PRO A 112 4.68 17.35 -2.71
CA PRO A 112 4.10 18.55 -3.31
C PRO A 112 2.59 18.58 -3.12
N PRO A 113 1.98 19.72 -2.75
CA PRO A 113 0.52 19.82 -2.66
C PRO A 113 -0.19 19.39 -3.96
N VAL A 114 0.37 19.76 -5.10
CA VAL A 114 -0.14 19.34 -6.42
C VAL A 114 -0.14 17.83 -6.58
N PHE A 115 0.91 17.13 -6.13
CA PHE A 115 0.97 15.67 -6.18
C PHE A 115 -0.05 15.03 -5.22
N LEU A 116 -0.23 15.59 -4.02
CA LEU A 116 -1.26 15.10 -3.10
C LEU A 116 -2.66 15.16 -3.72
N GLN A 117 -2.98 16.24 -4.43
CA GLN A 117 -4.24 16.39 -5.13
C GLN A 117 -4.39 15.42 -6.30
N MET A 118 -3.33 15.26 -7.10
CA MET A 118 -3.34 14.42 -8.31
C MET A 118 -3.33 12.91 -8.02
N ALA A 119 -2.76 12.48 -6.91
CA ALA A 119 -2.47 11.06 -6.70
C ALA A 119 -3.17 10.44 -5.49
N MET A 120 -3.57 11.22 -4.50
CA MET A 120 -4.00 10.66 -3.21
C MET A 120 -5.51 10.52 -3.06
N SER A 121 -6.34 11.23 -3.84
CA SER A 121 -7.79 11.14 -3.79
C SER A 121 -8.32 11.04 -2.34
N PHE A 122 -9.30 10.19 -2.08
CA PHE A 122 -9.89 10.02 -0.75
C PHE A 122 -8.91 9.49 0.33
N LEU A 123 -7.73 9.00 -0.02
CA LEU A 123 -6.70 8.60 0.95
C LEU A 123 -6.19 9.80 1.77
N ALA A 124 -6.09 10.98 1.12
CA ALA A 124 -5.68 12.24 1.76
C ALA A 124 -6.87 13.14 2.11
N MET A 125 -8.08 12.60 2.20
CA MET A 125 -9.28 13.32 2.62
C MET A 125 -9.70 12.91 4.03
N ASP A 126 -10.42 13.81 4.71
CA ASP A 126 -11.09 13.55 5.99
C ASP A 126 -12.61 13.66 5.83
N ASN A 127 -13.38 13.28 6.85
CA ASN A 127 -14.83 13.44 6.82
C ASN A 127 -15.21 14.93 6.85
N PRO A 128 -16.26 15.36 6.14
CA PRO A 128 -17.25 14.52 5.42
C PRO A 128 -16.83 14.11 4.00
N GLN A 129 -15.82 14.74 3.41
CA GLN A 129 -15.40 14.55 2.01
C GLN A 129 -14.96 13.11 1.74
N HIS A 130 -14.09 12.57 2.61
CA HIS A 130 -13.65 11.17 2.54
C HIS A 130 -14.84 10.21 2.41
N GLN A 131 -15.85 10.35 3.29
CA GLN A 131 -17.01 9.45 3.28
C GLN A 131 -17.80 9.54 1.97
N LYS A 132 -17.92 10.75 1.40
CA LYS A 132 -18.63 10.97 0.14
C LYS A 132 -17.97 10.20 -1.00
N VAL A 133 -16.68 10.45 -1.24
CA VAL A 133 -15.93 9.83 -2.34
C VAL A 133 -15.79 8.32 -2.11
N ARG A 134 -15.40 7.89 -0.91
CA ARG A 134 -15.23 6.48 -0.59
C ARG A 134 -16.50 5.65 -0.82
N ARG A 135 -17.69 6.20 -0.53
CA ARG A 135 -18.96 5.51 -0.73
C ARG A 135 -19.22 5.15 -2.20
N LEU A 136 -18.79 5.98 -3.14
CA LEU A 136 -18.96 5.73 -4.57
C LEU A 136 -18.22 4.46 -5.01
N VAL A 137 -16.99 4.28 -4.57
CA VAL A 137 -16.16 3.13 -4.94
C VAL A 137 -16.41 1.89 -4.07
N SER A 138 -16.91 2.06 -2.85
CA SER A 138 -17.04 0.95 -1.87
C SER A 138 -18.00 -0.14 -2.32
N SER A 139 -18.98 0.18 -3.14
CA SER A 139 -19.97 -0.79 -3.64
C SER A 139 -19.34 -1.93 -4.43
N ALA A 140 -18.25 -1.68 -5.16
CA ALA A 140 -17.54 -2.67 -5.97
C ALA A 140 -16.65 -3.61 -5.15
N PHE A 141 -16.26 -3.19 -3.95
CA PHE A 141 -15.36 -3.96 -3.05
C PHE A 141 -16.10 -4.74 -1.96
N THR A 142 -17.42 -4.81 -2.03
CA THR A 142 -18.20 -5.63 -1.08
C THR A 142 -17.90 -7.12 -1.27
N ALA A 143 -17.97 -7.90 -0.18
CA ALA A 143 -17.77 -9.35 -0.25
C ALA A 143 -18.65 -10.03 -1.30
N ARG A 144 -19.88 -9.50 -1.51
CA ARG A 144 -20.80 -10.00 -2.54
C ARG A 144 -20.28 -9.75 -3.97
N GLN A 145 -19.69 -8.59 -4.25
CA GLN A 145 -19.15 -8.28 -5.57
C GLN A 145 -17.87 -9.07 -5.83
N ILE A 146 -16.99 -9.16 -4.83
CA ILE A 146 -15.78 -9.97 -4.95
C ILE A 146 -16.12 -11.45 -5.21
N ALA A 147 -17.13 -12.00 -4.53
CA ALA A 147 -17.59 -13.37 -4.78
C ALA A 147 -18.11 -13.58 -6.22
N ARG A 148 -18.63 -12.55 -6.89
CA ARG A 148 -19.08 -12.65 -8.30
C ARG A 148 -17.92 -12.80 -9.28
N ILE A 149 -16.77 -12.18 -8.98
CA ILE A 149 -15.59 -12.21 -9.84
C ILE A 149 -14.56 -13.27 -9.38
N GLU A 150 -14.86 -14.05 -8.34
CA GLU A 150 -13.93 -15.07 -7.80
C GLU A 150 -13.55 -16.11 -8.85
N ASN A 151 -14.49 -16.52 -9.71
CA ASN A 151 -14.21 -17.44 -10.81
C ASN A 151 -13.28 -16.84 -11.87
N ASP A 152 -13.43 -15.55 -12.18
CA ASP A 152 -12.57 -14.86 -13.13
C ASP A 152 -11.16 -14.71 -12.56
N ILE A 153 -11.04 -14.38 -11.27
CA ILE A 153 -9.76 -14.36 -10.56
C ILE A 153 -9.09 -15.75 -10.64
N ALA A 154 -9.86 -16.85 -10.43
CA ALA A 154 -9.34 -18.21 -10.48
C ALA A 154 -8.85 -18.61 -11.88
N LEU A 155 -9.61 -18.28 -12.92
CA LEU A 155 -9.22 -18.55 -14.30
C LEU A 155 -7.94 -17.81 -14.70
N ARG A 156 -7.79 -16.54 -14.26
CA ARG A 156 -6.59 -15.74 -14.51
C ARG A 156 -5.38 -16.30 -13.75
N ALA A 157 -5.51 -16.59 -12.46
CA ALA A 157 -4.45 -17.17 -11.66
C ALA A 157 -3.97 -18.50 -12.29
N LYS A 158 -4.92 -19.35 -12.71
CA LYS A 158 -4.59 -20.61 -13.39
C LYS A 158 -3.80 -20.37 -14.68
N ARG A 159 -4.25 -19.46 -15.53
CA ARG A 159 -3.57 -19.12 -16.79
C ARG A 159 -2.15 -18.59 -16.53
N ILE A 160 -1.97 -17.70 -15.56
CA ILE A 160 -0.68 -17.11 -15.20
C ILE A 160 0.29 -18.20 -14.74
N VAL A 161 -0.13 -19.05 -13.80
CA VAL A 161 0.73 -20.12 -13.26
C VAL A 161 1.01 -21.16 -14.35
N THR A 162 0.03 -21.51 -15.19
CA THR A 162 0.24 -22.44 -16.33
C THR A 162 1.27 -21.89 -17.31
N ALA A 163 1.20 -20.59 -17.67
CA ALA A 163 2.17 -19.97 -18.56
C ALA A 163 3.61 -20.01 -17.99
N ALA A 164 3.78 -19.80 -16.67
CA ALA A 164 5.07 -19.93 -16.02
C ALA A 164 5.58 -21.40 -16.04
N VAL A 165 4.68 -22.39 -15.85
CA VAL A 165 5.02 -23.83 -15.99
C VAL A 165 5.49 -24.16 -17.41
N GLU A 166 4.80 -23.65 -18.43
CA GLU A 166 5.15 -23.88 -19.84
C GLU A 166 6.47 -23.20 -20.18
N LYS A 167 6.67 -21.93 -19.76
CA LYS A 167 7.93 -21.20 -19.95
C LYS A 167 9.13 -21.96 -19.35
N ALA A 168 8.98 -22.51 -18.14
CA ALA A 168 10.01 -23.31 -17.50
C ALA A 168 10.27 -24.65 -18.24
N ALA A 169 9.20 -25.29 -18.75
CA ALA A 169 9.33 -26.52 -19.51
C ALA A 169 10.12 -26.35 -20.82
N ASP A 170 10.08 -25.15 -21.40
CA ASP A 170 10.87 -24.77 -22.57
C ASP A 170 12.33 -24.41 -22.21
N GLY A 171 12.71 -24.53 -20.93
CA GLY A 171 14.07 -24.28 -20.44
C GLY A 171 14.41 -22.82 -20.17
N ALA A 172 13.42 -21.93 -20.14
CA ALA A 172 13.62 -20.53 -19.79
C ALA A 172 13.64 -20.34 -18.28
N GLU A 173 14.42 -19.37 -17.82
CA GLU A 173 14.42 -18.93 -16.42
C GLU A 173 13.09 -18.25 -16.08
N ILE A 174 12.61 -18.48 -14.85
CA ILE A 174 11.41 -17.87 -14.30
C ILE A 174 11.80 -16.89 -13.22
N ASP A 175 11.23 -15.70 -13.30
CA ASP A 175 11.22 -14.75 -12.21
C ASP A 175 9.82 -14.66 -11.60
N PHE A 176 9.71 -14.84 -10.28
CA PHE A 176 8.41 -14.88 -9.61
C PHE A 176 7.63 -13.58 -9.75
N VAL A 177 8.32 -12.43 -9.81
CA VAL A 177 7.66 -11.12 -9.90
C VAL A 177 7.14 -10.91 -11.31
N THR A 178 8.01 -11.00 -12.31
CA THR A 178 7.66 -10.65 -13.70
C THR A 178 6.82 -11.71 -14.40
N ASP A 179 6.93 -12.99 -14.01
CA ASP A 179 6.20 -14.09 -14.65
C ASP A 179 4.94 -14.52 -13.90
N ILE A 180 4.82 -14.19 -12.58
CA ILE A 180 3.70 -14.68 -11.76
C ILE A 180 3.01 -13.56 -10.99
N SER A 181 3.69 -12.93 -10.03
CA SER A 181 3.01 -12.13 -9.00
C SER A 181 2.46 -10.80 -9.49
N LYS A 182 3.07 -10.20 -10.53
CA LYS A 182 2.67 -8.91 -11.12
C LYS A 182 1.35 -9.01 -11.90
N HIS A 183 1.10 -10.12 -12.58
CA HIS A 183 0.04 -10.23 -13.58
C HIS A 183 -1.37 -10.17 -12.99
N LEU A 184 -1.65 -10.98 -11.96
CA LEU A 184 -3.00 -11.07 -11.42
C LEU A 184 -3.54 -9.73 -10.90
N PRO A 185 -2.79 -8.95 -10.10
CA PRO A 185 -3.25 -7.63 -9.65
C PRO A 185 -3.48 -6.63 -10.79
N VAL A 186 -2.58 -6.59 -11.78
CA VAL A 186 -2.68 -5.67 -12.93
C VAL A 186 -3.91 -6.00 -13.77
N GLU A 187 -4.18 -7.28 -14.05
CA GLU A 187 -5.35 -7.71 -14.80
C GLU A 187 -6.64 -7.40 -14.05
N MET A 188 -6.66 -7.63 -12.74
CA MET A 188 -7.84 -7.33 -11.92
C MET A 188 -8.13 -5.83 -11.81
N PHE A 189 -7.09 -4.99 -11.70
CA PHE A 189 -7.24 -3.55 -11.81
C PHE A 189 -7.86 -3.18 -13.16
N GLY A 190 -7.31 -3.69 -14.26
CA GLY A 190 -7.82 -3.42 -15.60
C GLY A 190 -9.30 -3.80 -15.76
N ASP A 191 -9.70 -4.98 -15.32
CA ASP A 191 -11.09 -5.42 -15.42
C ASP A 191 -12.04 -4.58 -14.56
N MET A 192 -11.68 -4.30 -13.33
CA MET A 192 -12.53 -3.55 -12.40
C MET A 192 -12.75 -2.11 -12.84
N PHE A 193 -11.72 -1.47 -13.41
CA PHE A 193 -11.78 -0.08 -13.86
C PHE A 193 -12.04 0.07 -15.34
N GLY A 194 -12.18 -1.03 -16.08
CA GLY A 194 -12.46 -1.01 -17.51
C GLY A 194 -11.29 -0.51 -18.36
N VAL A 195 -10.06 -0.72 -17.89
CA VAL A 195 -8.84 -0.39 -18.65
C VAL A 195 -8.60 -1.45 -19.72
N PRO A 196 -8.54 -1.07 -21.01
CA PRO A 196 -8.27 -1.99 -22.11
C PRO A 196 -6.93 -2.74 -21.95
N ASP A 197 -6.87 -3.96 -22.47
CA ASP A 197 -5.70 -4.84 -22.30
C ASP A 197 -4.39 -4.21 -22.81
N ASP A 198 -4.43 -3.47 -23.91
CA ASP A 198 -3.30 -2.78 -24.52
C ASP A 198 -2.79 -1.56 -23.70
N MET A 199 -3.64 -1.01 -22.81
CA MET A 199 -3.26 0.10 -21.91
C MET A 199 -2.77 -0.37 -20.54
N ARG A 200 -3.07 -1.61 -20.11
CA ARG A 200 -2.74 -2.11 -18.76
C ARG A 200 -1.25 -2.06 -18.44
N GLY A 201 -0.42 -2.35 -19.46
CA GLY A 201 1.03 -2.26 -19.32
C GLY A 201 1.51 -0.85 -19.00
N ALA A 202 0.96 0.16 -19.69
CA ALA A 202 1.29 1.56 -19.47
C ALA A 202 0.83 2.05 -18.08
N TYR A 203 -0.40 1.70 -17.66
CA TYR A 203 -0.88 1.99 -16.31
C TYR A 203 0.00 1.37 -15.22
N SER A 204 0.39 0.09 -15.39
CA SER A 204 1.26 -0.59 -14.43
C SER A 204 2.64 0.04 -14.35
N HIS A 205 3.21 0.43 -15.49
CA HIS A 205 4.51 1.11 -15.54
C HIS A 205 4.46 2.47 -14.85
N ALA A 206 3.46 3.29 -15.17
CA ALA A 206 3.27 4.58 -14.52
C ALA A 206 3.01 4.42 -13.00
N ALA A 207 2.25 3.39 -12.58
CA ALA A 207 2.07 3.09 -11.16
C ALA A 207 3.41 2.74 -10.48
N ASP A 208 4.27 1.92 -11.11
CA ASP A 208 5.61 1.62 -10.59
C ASP A 208 6.45 2.92 -10.44
N GLU A 209 6.41 3.83 -11.45
CA GLU A 209 7.15 5.10 -11.42
C GLU A 209 6.65 6.07 -10.33
N THR A 210 5.35 6.09 -9.98
CA THR A 210 4.87 6.90 -8.86
C THR A 210 5.44 6.46 -7.51
N GLN A 211 6.04 5.27 -7.44
CA GLN A 211 6.69 4.71 -6.25
C GLN A 211 8.22 4.71 -6.35
N ALA A 212 8.78 5.35 -7.38
CA ALA A 212 10.21 5.32 -7.71
C ALA A 212 11.11 6.17 -6.80
N TRP A 213 10.74 6.42 -5.57
CA TRP A 213 11.33 7.41 -4.65
C TRP A 213 12.84 7.33 -4.48
N ALA A 214 13.40 6.13 -4.48
CA ALA A 214 14.84 5.92 -4.37
C ALA A 214 15.34 4.74 -5.21
N ASP A 215 14.53 4.23 -6.15
CA ASP A 215 14.93 3.14 -7.01
C ASP A 215 15.76 3.69 -8.21
N PRO A 216 17.09 3.42 -8.27
CA PRO A 216 17.94 3.96 -9.30
C PRO A 216 17.58 3.48 -10.72
N GLU A 217 16.96 2.29 -10.86
CA GLU A 217 16.56 1.74 -12.15
C GLU A 217 15.31 2.46 -12.67
N LEU A 218 14.30 2.67 -11.82
CA LEU A 218 13.10 3.42 -12.17
C LEU A 218 13.40 4.91 -12.42
N LEU A 219 14.23 5.52 -11.58
CA LEU A 219 14.63 6.91 -11.74
C LEU A 219 15.46 7.12 -13.00
N ALA A 220 16.31 6.17 -13.39
CA ALA A 220 17.22 6.27 -14.54
C ALA A 220 18.06 7.57 -14.54
N GLY A 221 18.40 8.08 -13.36
CA GLY A 221 19.17 9.33 -13.18
C GLY A 221 18.32 10.61 -13.25
N ARG A 222 16.98 10.49 -13.31
CA ARG A 222 16.04 11.63 -13.23
C ARG A 222 15.76 12.01 -11.77
N ASP A 223 15.22 13.18 -11.55
CA ASP A 223 14.72 13.64 -10.25
C ASP A 223 13.47 12.83 -9.83
N ALA A 224 13.40 12.41 -8.56
CA ALA A 224 12.32 11.56 -8.08
C ALA A 224 10.95 12.28 -8.10
N ALA A 225 10.91 13.57 -7.75
CA ALA A 225 9.67 14.35 -7.77
C ALA A 225 9.17 14.56 -9.20
N GLU A 226 10.08 14.80 -10.16
CA GLU A 226 9.74 14.92 -11.59
C GLU A 226 9.13 13.60 -12.11
N VAL A 227 9.77 12.46 -11.84
CA VAL A 227 9.29 11.13 -12.26
C VAL A 227 7.90 10.84 -11.70
N GLN A 228 7.68 11.09 -10.42
CA GLN A 228 6.39 10.86 -9.79
C GLN A 228 5.26 11.72 -10.39
N VAL A 229 5.53 13.00 -10.63
CA VAL A 229 4.56 13.93 -11.24
C VAL A 229 4.27 13.52 -12.69
N GLU A 230 5.29 13.22 -13.49
CA GLU A 230 5.11 12.74 -14.86
C GLU A 230 4.29 11.47 -14.94
N ALA A 231 4.57 10.51 -14.04
CA ALA A 231 3.84 9.25 -13.95
C ALA A 231 2.38 9.45 -13.56
N ALA A 232 2.09 10.31 -12.58
CA ALA A 232 0.72 10.65 -12.21
C ALA A 232 -0.03 11.33 -13.37
N LEU A 233 0.60 12.28 -14.06
CA LEU A 233 0.06 12.93 -15.26
C LEU A 233 -0.24 11.92 -16.38
N ALA A 234 0.65 10.97 -16.63
CA ALA A 234 0.42 9.92 -17.62
C ALA A 234 -0.82 9.07 -17.30
N ILE A 235 -1.07 8.76 -16.02
CA ILE A 235 -2.30 8.08 -15.59
C ILE A 235 -3.53 8.98 -15.80
N HIS A 236 -3.42 10.28 -15.49
CA HIS A 236 -4.50 11.23 -15.75
C HIS A 236 -4.86 11.31 -17.25
N ASP A 237 -3.86 11.47 -18.11
CA ASP A 237 -4.07 11.55 -19.57
C ASP A 237 -4.74 10.28 -20.11
N MET A 238 -4.25 9.10 -19.74
CA MET A 238 -4.89 7.82 -20.10
C MET A 238 -6.32 7.71 -19.56
N THR A 239 -6.58 8.24 -18.36
CA THR A 239 -7.90 8.22 -17.75
C THR A 239 -8.86 9.17 -18.46
N GLU A 240 -8.42 10.35 -18.88
CA GLU A 240 -9.26 11.32 -19.61
C GLU A 240 -9.80 10.71 -20.92
N GLU A 241 -8.96 9.97 -21.66
CA GLU A 241 -9.39 9.23 -22.85
C GLU A 241 -10.53 8.22 -22.52
N LEU A 242 -10.36 7.47 -21.43
CA LEU A 242 -11.36 6.49 -21.00
C LEU A 242 -12.65 7.15 -20.48
N ILE A 243 -12.55 8.27 -19.75
CA ILE A 243 -13.71 9.05 -19.29
C ILE A 243 -14.56 9.49 -20.47
N ALA A 244 -13.95 10.04 -21.53
CA ALA A 244 -14.67 10.47 -22.73
C ALA A 244 -15.48 9.31 -23.34
N VAL A 245 -14.86 8.13 -23.45
CA VAL A 245 -15.53 6.92 -23.96
C VAL A 245 -16.69 6.48 -23.05
N ARG A 246 -16.49 6.51 -21.70
CA ARG A 246 -17.51 6.06 -20.72
C ARG A 246 -18.69 7.01 -20.58
N ARG A 247 -18.51 8.30 -20.86
CA ARG A 247 -19.63 9.27 -20.93
C ARG A 247 -20.60 8.93 -22.04
N GLU A 248 -20.08 8.52 -23.20
CA GLU A 248 -20.92 8.17 -24.33
C GLU A 248 -21.44 6.72 -24.29
N ASN A 249 -20.60 5.81 -23.82
CA ASN A 249 -20.85 4.37 -23.82
C ASN A 249 -20.53 3.77 -22.41
N PRO A 250 -21.43 3.93 -21.43
CA PRO A 250 -21.24 3.38 -20.10
C PRO A 250 -21.21 1.84 -20.10
N THR A 251 -20.37 1.28 -19.24
CA THR A 251 -20.21 -0.17 -19.01
C THR A 251 -20.37 -0.51 -17.52
N GLU A 252 -20.32 -1.78 -17.15
CA GLU A 252 -20.45 -2.22 -15.73
C GLU A 252 -19.13 -2.12 -14.96
N ASP A 253 -18.21 -1.21 -15.34
CA ASP A 253 -16.94 -0.98 -14.65
C ASP A 253 -17.02 0.18 -13.63
N LEU A 254 -15.97 0.25 -12.78
CA LEU A 254 -15.86 1.31 -11.76
C LEU A 254 -15.68 2.69 -12.36
N LEU A 255 -14.95 2.81 -13.48
CA LEU A 255 -14.75 4.09 -14.14
C LEU A 255 -16.09 4.66 -14.64
N SER A 256 -16.93 3.83 -15.28
CA SER A 256 -18.29 4.22 -15.65
C SER A 256 -19.11 4.66 -14.44
N SER A 257 -18.95 3.93 -13.32
CA SER A 257 -19.65 4.27 -12.08
C SER A 257 -19.20 5.63 -11.53
N LEU A 258 -17.90 5.96 -11.60
CA LEU A 258 -17.37 7.25 -11.17
C LEU A 258 -17.82 8.41 -12.09
N VAL A 259 -17.76 8.19 -13.41
CA VAL A 259 -18.14 9.19 -14.43
C VAL A 259 -19.60 9.62 -14.30
N HIS A 260 -20.48 8.69 -13.90
CA HIS A 260 -21.92 8.95 -13.76
C HIS A 260 -22.39 9.11 -12.30
N ALA A 261 -21.44 9.11 -11.36
CA ALA A 261 -21.76 9.28 -9.95
C ALA A 261 -22.20 10.71 -9.64
N GLU A 262 -23.17 10.83 -8.75
CA GLU A 262 -23.64 12.11 -8.19
C GLU A 262 -23.58 12.03 -6.68
N VAL A 263 -22.93 13.02 -6.06
CA VAL A 263 -22.81 13.16 -4.62
C VAL A 263 -23.35 14.51 -4.20
N ASP A 264 -24.45 14.51 -3.44
CA ASP A 264 -25.12 15.73 -2.98
C ASP A 264 -25.54 16.70 -4.12
N GLY A 265 -25.80 16.16 -5.32
CA GLY A 265 -26.19 16.93 -6.51
C GLY A 265 -25.02 17.38 -7.40
N GLU A 266 -23.79 17.02 -7.06
CA GLU A 266 -22.57 17.34 -7.81
C GLU A 266 -21.94 16.06 -8.36
N GLN A 267 -21.38 16.14 -9.58
CA GLN A 267 -20.60 15.05 -10.19
C GLN A 267 -19.13 15.23 -9.89
N LEU A 268 -18.39 14.12 -9.82
CA LEU A 268 -16.93 14.19 -9.77
C LEU A 268 -16.39 14.84 -11.05
N THR A 269 -15.41 15.69 -10.89
CA THR A 269 -14.64 16.26 -11.99
C THR A 269 -13.74 15.19 -12.62
N ASP A 270 -13.31 15.39 -13.87
CA ASP A 270 -12.38 14.49 -14.55
C ASP A 270 -11.07 14.38 -13.79
N PHE A 271 -10.64 15.47 -13.15
CA PHE A 271 -9.46 15.52 -12.30
C PHE A 271 -9.61 14.64 -11.04
N GLU A 272 -10.74 14.69 -10.33
CA GLU A 272 -10.99 13.84 -9.15
C GLU A 272 -11.08 12.35 -9.53
N ILE A 273 -11.65 12.05 -10.71
CA ILE A 273 -11.68 10.69 -11.26
C ILE A 273 -10.25 10.25 -11.58
N GLY A 274 -9.44 11.09 -12.24
CA GLY A 274 -8.04 10.84 -12.55
C GLY A 274 -7.22 10.57 -11.28
N ALA A 275 -7.34 11.41 -10.25
CA ALA A 275 -6.69 11.21 -8.96
C ALA A 275 -7.11 9.89 -8.30
N THR A 276 -8.36 9.48 -8.44
CA THR A 276 -8.86 8.19 -7.96
C THR A 276 -8.22 7.03 -8.74
N MET A 277 -8.04 7.18 -10.05
CA MET A 277 -7.37 6.16 -10.88
C MET A 277 -5.88 6.03 -10.54
N VAL A 278 -5.17 7.14 -10.29
CA VAL A 278 -3.78 7.09 -9.80
C VAL A 278 -3.70 6.32 -8.50
N LEU A 279 -4.53 6.67 -7.52
CA LEU A 279 -4.56 5.97 -6.23
C LEU A 279 -4.78 4.46 -6.38
N PHE A 280 -5.75 4.05 -7.20
CA PHE A 280 -6.07 2.63 -7.37
C PHE A 280 -5.05 1.89 -8.24
N ALA A 281 -4.44 2.54 -9.23
CA ALA A 281 -3.38 1.93 -10.04
C ALA A 281 -2.22 1.47 -9.15
N VAL A 282 -1.80 2.30 -8.21
CA VAL A 282 -0.76 1.98 -7.23
C VAL A 282 -1.24 0.96 -6.20
N ALA A 283 -2.34 1.27 -5.51
CA ALA A 283 -2.78 0.46 -4.37
C ALA A 283 -3.18 -0.97 -4.76
N ALA A 284 -3.75 -1.16 -5.94
CA ALA A 284 -4.22 -2.47 -6.39
C ALA A 284 -3.09 -3.35 -6.95
N THR A 285 -2.08 -2.77 -7.60
CA THR A 285 -1.05 -3.54 -8.31
C THR A 285 0.10 -3.95 -7.40
N ASP A 286 0.66 -3.04 -6.63
CA ASP A 286 1.90 -3.25 -5.91
C ASP A 286 1.76 -4.09 -4.64
N THR A 287 0.77 -3.80 -3.83
CA THR A 287 0.67 -4.41 -2.51
C THR A 287 0.46 -5.92 -2.57
N THR A 288 -0.41 -6.41 -3.47
CA THR A 288 -0.67 -7.84 -3.64
C THR A 288 0.50 -8.55 -4.32
N ARG A 289 1.16 -7.92 -5.31
CA ARG A 289 2.38 -8.40 -5.95
C ARG A 289 3.46 -8.70 -4.93
N HIS A 290 3.78 -7.74 -4.08
CA HIS A 290 4.83 -7.89 -3.08
C HIS A 290 4.44 -8.84 -1.95
N THR A 291 3.18 -8.83 -1.49
CA THR A 291 2.69 -9.77 -0.47
C THR A 291 2.83 -11.22 -0.95
N SER A 292 2.45 -11.50 -2.21
CA SER A 292 2.59 -12.86 -2.77
C SER A 292 4.06 -13.27 -2.94
N SER A 293 4.94 -12.34 -3.30
CA SER A 293 6.38 -12.59 -3.42
C SER A 293 7.00 -12.95 -2.06
N PHE A 294 6.73 -12.18 -1.00
CA PHE A 294 7.19 -12.50 0.35
C PHE A 294 6.57 -13.78 0.90
N ALA A 295 5.33 -14.09 0.56
CA ALA A 295 4.67 -15.32 0.97
C ALA A 295 5.30 -16.55 0.28
N ALA A 296 5.61 -16.46 -1.02
CA ALA A 296 6.32 -17.54 -1.75
C ALA A 296 7.72 -17.77 -1.17
N LYS A 297 8.49 -16.70 -0.91
CA LYS A 297 9.79 -16.80 -0.24
C LYS A 297 9.66 -17.44 1.15
N ALA A 298 8.71 -17.00 1.97
CA ALA A 298 8.49 -17.58 3.29
C ALA A 298 8.10 -19.07 3.23
N LEU A 299 7.24 -19.48 2.30
CA LEU A 299 6.89 -20.88 2.13
C LEU A 299 8.09 -21.73 1.65
N ASN A 300 9.06 -21.13 0.93
CA ASN A 300 10.31 -21.78 0.58
C ASN A 300 11.23 -21.92 1.81
N ASP A 301 11.37 -20.86 2.59
CA ASP A 301 12.30 -20.82 3.72
C ASP A 301 11.82 -21.61 4.95
N PHE A 302 10.49 -21.81 5.07
CA PHE A 302 9.83 -22.54 6.14
C PHE A 302 9.06 -23.76 5.58
N PRO A 303 9.78 -24.80 5.12
CA PRO A 303 9.17 -25.95 4.43
C PRO A 303 8.15 -26.71 5.29
N GLU A 304 8.29 -26.71 6.62
CA GLU A 304 7.32 -27.31 7.53
C GLU A 304 5.97 -26.55 7.52
N GLN A 305 6.00 -25.21 7.38
CA GLN A 305 4.79 -24.39 7.26
C GLN A 305 4.11 -24.63 5.89
N ARG A 306 4.91 -24.75 4.84
CA ARG A 306 4.41 -25.14 3.51
C ARG A 306 3.77 -26.52 3.54
N ALA A 307 4.44 -27.53 4.09
CA ALA A 307 3.91 -28.87 4.21
C ALA A 307 2.59 -28.90 4.99
N TRP A 308 2.52 -28.16 6.11
CA TRP A 308 1.29 -28.02 6.88
C TRP A 308 0.17 -27.41 6.03
N LEU A 309 0.42 -26.33 5.26
CA LEU A 309 -0.60 -25.73 4.39
C LEU A 309 -1.05 -26.71 3.29
N TRP A 310 -0.10 -27.40 2.63
CA TRP A 310 -0.37 -28.30 1.52
C TRP A 310 -1.15 -29.57 1.93
N GLU A 311 -1.01 -30.02 3.17
CA GLU A 311 -1.74 -31.19 3.68
C GLU A 311 -3.27 -30.98 3.68
N ASP A 312 -3.76 -29.77 3.93
CA ASP A 312 -5.19 -29.41 3.90
C ASP A 312 -5.33 -27.96 3.42
N PHE A 313 -5.09 -27.73 2.14
CA PHE A 313 -5.06 -26.40 1.54
C PHE A 313 -6.38 -25.66 1.79
N ASP A 314 -7.51 -26.27 1.50
CA ASP A 314 -8.83 -25.65 1.60
C ASP A 314 -9.21 -25.24 3.02
N GLY A 315 -8.89 -26.08 3.99
CA GLY A 315 -9.15 -25.79 5.39
C GLY A 315 -8.21 -24.76 6.02
N ARG A 316 -7.03 -24.52 5.40
CA ARG A 316 -5.93 -23.76 6.02
C ARG A 316 -5.59 -22.45 5.32
N ILE A 317 -5.88 -22.31 4.02
CA ILE A 317 -5.44 -21.17 3.22
C ILE A 317 -5.99 -19.83 3.72
N ALA A 318 -7.24 -19.76 4.15
CA ALA A 318 -7.84 -18.53 4.63
C ALA A 318 -7.08 -17.94 5.84
N LYS A 319 -6.61 -18.81 6.73
CA LYS A 319 -5.82 -18.42 7.90
C LYS A 319 -4.37 -18.09 7.51
N SER A 320 -3.81 -18.85 6.57
CA SER A 320 -2.46 -18.64 6.06
C SER A 320 -2.30 -17.29 5.38
N VAL A 321 -3.30 -16.82 4.65
CA VAL A 321 -3.30 -15.50 4.00
C VAL A 321 -3.17 -14.37 5.02
N GLU A 322 -3.77 -14.46 6.20
CA GLU A 322 -3.56 -13.44 7.23
C GLU A 322 -2.09 -13.40 7.72
N GLU A 323 -1.42 -14.55 7.77
CA GLU A 323 0.00 -14.61 8.11
C GLU A 323 0.89 -14.11 6.95
N PHE A 324 0.52 -14.35 5.69
CA PHE A 324 1.22 -13.77 4.54
C PHE A 324 1.21 -12.25 4.60
N LEU A 325 0.06 -11.66 4.92
CA LEU A 325 -0.13 -10.21 5.06
C LEU A 325 0.68 -9.65 6.23
N ARG A 326 0.61 -10.29 7.41
CA ARG A 326 1.38 -9.89 8.58
C ARG A 326 2.89 -9.96 8.32
N TRP A 327 3.35 -11.09 7.79
CA TRP A 327 4.77 -11.37 7.52
C TRP A 327 5.35 -10.44 6.47
N GLY A 328 4.63 -10.24 5.37
CA GLY A 328 5.02 -9.34 4.29
C GLY A 328 5.16 -7.90 4.76
N SER A 329 4.18 -7.40 5.52
CA SER A 329 4.14 -5.99 6.00
C SER A 329 4.53 -5.00 4.90
N VAL A 330 3.90 -5.16 3.72
CA VAL A 330 4.30 -4.48 2.48
C VAL A 330 4.19 -2.97 2.61
N VAL A 331 3.04 -2.45 3.05
CA VAL A 331 2.93 -1.03 3.42
C VAL A 331 3.55 -0.87 4.81
N GLN A 332 4.68 -0.15 4.87
CA GLN A 332 5.48 -0.07 6.08
C GLN A 332 4.96 0.96 7.07
N ASN A 333 4.39 2.04 6.57
CA ASN A 333 3.84 3.13 7.38
C ASN A 333 2.81 3.95 6.63
N PHE A 334 2.09 4.77 7.38
CA PHE A 334 1.36 5.95 6.93
C PHE A 334 1.47 7.04 8.00
N ARG A 335 1.32 8.31 7.59
CA ARG A 335 1.34 9.48 8.45
C ARG A 335 -0.08 9.98 8.73
N ARG A 336 -0.24 10.62 9.90
CA ARG A 336 -1.36 11.50 10.22
C ARG A 336 -0.82 12.81 10.78
N THR A 337 -1.63 13.85 10.70
CA THR A 337 -1.33 15.13 11.35
C THR A 337 -2.31 15.34 12.51
N CYS A 338 -1.80 15.66 13.68
CA CYS A 338 -2.63 15.98 14.84
C CYS A 338 -3.23 17.36 14.67
N VAL A 339 -4.53 17.53 14.94
CA VAL A 339 -5.22 18.84 14.88
C VAL A 339 -5.79 19.29 16.22
N LYS A 340 -5.69 18.42 17.25
CA LYS A 340 -6.11 18.74 18.62
C LYS A 340 -5.12 18.12 19.58
N GLU A 341 -4.71 18.83 20.64
CA GLU A 341 -3.86 18.26 21.68
C GLU A 341 -4.38 16.90 22.15
N TYR A 342 -3.49 15.91 22.20
CA TYR A 342 -3.84 14.53 22.50
C TYR A 342 -2.74 13.79 23.27
N GLU A 343 -3.14 13.01 24.29
CA GLU A 343 -2.22 12.14 25.02
C GLU A 343 -2.14 10.77 24.35
N LEU A 344 -0.96 10.42 23.78
CA LEU A 344 -0.71 9.15 23.13
C LEU A 344 0.51 8.47 23.75
N GLY A 345 0.32 7.30 24.32
CA GLY A 345 1.42 6.50 24.86
C GLY A 345 2.27 7.20 25.93
N GLY A 346 1.70 8.18 26.64
CA GLY A 346 2.37 8.98 27.67
C GLY A 346 3.11 10.21 27.12
N GLN A 347 2.91 10.56 25.86
CA GLN A 347 3.42 11.77 25.22
C GLN A 347 2.26 12.70 24.84
N THR A 348 2.46 14.00 25.03
CA THR A 348 1.51 15.02 24.58
C THR A 348 1.81 15.36 23.11
N ILE A 349 0.88 15.02 22.23
CA ILE A 349 0.92 15.31 20.79
C ILE A 349 0.18 16.64 20.58
N LEU A 350 0.84 17.59 19.94
CA LEU A 350 0.31 18.93 19.75
C LEU A 350 -0.29 19.10 18.34
N PRO A 351 -1.22 20.07 18.14
CA PRO A 351 -1.66 20.44 16.80
C PRO A 351 -0.48 20.76 15.87
N GLY A 352 -0.50 20.23 14.65
CA GLY A 352 0.59 20.31 13.68
C GLY A 352 1.61 19.18 13.76
N ASP A 353 1.68 18.44 14.88
CA ASP A 353 2.60 17.30 14.97
C ASP A 353 2.23 16.19 14.00
N LYS A 354 3.26 15.67 13.31
CA LYS A 354 3.16 14.48 12.48
C LYS A 354 3.28 13.21 13.33
N VAL A 355 2.41 12.24 13.11
CA VAL A 355 2.47 10.91 13.74
C VAL A 355 2.57 9.85 12.64
N VAL A 356 3.69 9.14 12.60
CA VAL A 356 3.94 8.08 11.63
C VAL A 356 3.64 6.72 12.26
N LEU A 357 2.72 5.99 11.64
CA LEU A 357 2.20 4.70 12.07
C LEU A 357 3.07 3.58 11.49
N MET A 358 4.01 3.04 12.27
CA MET A 358 4.96 2.02 11.82
C MET A 358 4.32 0.62 11.77
N TYR A 359 3.55 0.32 10.70
CA TYR A 359 2.79 -0.94 10.57
C TYR A 359 3.68 -2.18 10.60
N SER A 360 4.87 -2.10 10.00
CA SER A 360 5.85 -3.19 10.03
C SER A 360 6.29 -3.54 11.45
N SER A 361 6.42 -2.54 12.32
CA SER A 361 6.67 -2.73 13.75
C SER A 361 5.42 -3.26 14.47
N GLY A 362 4.24 -2.67 14.24
CA GLY A 362 2.99 -3.12 14.85
C GLY A 362 2.64 -4.58 14.55
N ASN A 363 3.00 -5.08 13.36
CA ASN A 363 2.82 -6.47 12.96
C ASN A 363 3.81 -7.44 13.65
N ARG A 364 4.77 -6.92 14.41
CA ARG A 364 5.75 -7.68 15.20
C ARG A 364 5.70 -7.34 16.69
N ASP A 365 4.63 -6.67 17.14
CA ASP A 365 4.45 -6.31 18.55
C ASP A 365 4.25 -7.57 19.40
N GLU A 366 5.23 -7.84 20.27
CA GLU A 366 5.28 -8.98 21.17
C GLU A 366 4.17 -8.98 22.24
N THR A 367 3.51 -7.84 22.44
CA THR A 367 2.33 -7.76 23.34
C THR A 367 1.06 -8.26 22.67
N VAL A 368 1.07 -8.43 21.34
CA VAL A 368 -0.08 -8.86 20.53
C VAL A 368 0.16 -10.22 19.88
N PHE A 369 1.39 -10.48 19.42
CA PHE A 369 1.74 -11.70 18.70
C PHE A 369 2.71 -12.56 19.51
N ASP A 370 2.31 -13.80 19.79
CA ASP A 370 3.25 -14.80 20.31
C ASP A 370 4.30 -15.11 19.21
N ARG A 371 5.60 -15.14 19.58
CA ARG A 371 6.70 -15.36 18.63
C ARG A 371 6.57 -14.50 17.35
N PRO A 372 6.58 -13.15 17.48
CA PRO A 372 6.24 -12.23 16.38
C PRO A 372 7.20 -12.34 15.18
N ASN A 373 8.44 -12.78 15.41
CA ASN A 373 9.49 -12.91 14.42
C ASN A 373 9.56 -14.32 13.79
N GLU A 374 8.56 -15.17 14.03
CA GLU A 374 8.40 -16.46 13.37
C GLU A 374 7.23 -16.42 12.38
N PHE A 375 7.41 -17.11 11.24
CA PHE A 375 6.34 -17.32 10.26
C PHE A 375 5.50 -18.52 10.66
N ILE A 376 4.25 -18.28 11.10
CA ILE A 376 3.40 -19.31 11.70
C ILE A 376 2.01 -19.24 11.07
N LEU A 377 1.70 -20.13 10.15
CA LEU A 377 0.44 -20.14 9.41
C LEU A 377 -0.79 -20.50 10.26
N ASN A 378 -0.59 -21.21 11.36
CA ASN A 378 -1.68 -21.65 12.23
C ASN A 378 -1.89 -20.76 13.47
N ARG A 379 -1.44 -19.49 13.45
CA ARG A 379 -1.69 -18.56 14.58
C ARG A 379 -3.15 -18.60 14.96
N GLU A 380 -3.43 -18.69 16.25
CA GLU A 380 -4.79 -18.72 16.77
C GLU A 380 -5.51 -17.39 16.49
N ARG A 381 -4.82 -16.29 16.74
CA ARG A 381 -5.27 -14.91 16.45
C ARG A 381 -4.20 -14.18 15.66
N ASN A 382 -4.63 -13.46 14.62
CA ASN A 382 -3.74 -12.69 13.78
C ASN A 382 -4.33 -11.29 13.47
N PRO A 383 -4.43 -10.41 14.50
CA PRO A 383 -5.01 -9.07 14.34
C PRO A 383 -3.98 -8.11 13.72
N HIS A 384 -3.42 -8.46 12.56
CA HIS A 384 -2.41 -7.64 11.92
C HIS A 384 -2.94 -6.30 11.42
N VAL A 385 -2.06 -5.32 11.31
CA VAL A 385 -2.35 -3.97 10.80
C VAL A 385 -1.86 -3.77 9.34
N ALA A 386 -1.68 -4.85 8.58
CA ALA A 386 -1.26 -4.78 7.17
C ALA A 386 -2.29 -4.07 6.27
N PHE A 387 -3.54 -3.98 6.70
CA PHE A 387 -4.62 -3.22 6.05
C PHE A 387 -4.91 -1.88 6.76
N GLY A 388 -4.01 -1.41 7.61
CA GLY A 388 -4.19 -0.27 8.49
C GLY A 388 -4.73 -0.65 9.88
N GLY A 389 -4.66 0.28 10.82
CA GLY A 389 -5.09 0.11 12.21
C GLY A 389 -6.61 0.18 12.44
N GLY A 390 -7.42 0.10 11.40
CA GLY A 390 -8.87 0.32 11.46
C GLY A 390 -9.28 1.75 11.11
N GLY A 391 -10.49 2.16 11.52
CA GLY A 391 -11.02 3.50 11.25
C GLY A 391 -11.48 3.71 9.80
N ILE A 392 -11.68 4.97 9.44
CA ILE A 392 -12.28 5.36 8.15
C ILE A 392 -11.40 5.00 6.95
N HIS A 393 -10.08 4.93 7.12
CA HIS A 393 -9.10 4.59 6.08
C HIS A 393 -8.71 3.10 6.04
N PHE A 394 -9.44 2.20 6.73
CA PHE A 394 -9.18 0.77 6.60
C PHE A 394 -9.21 0.34 5.12
N CYS A 395 -8.25 -0.50 4.71
CA CYS A 395 -8.04 -0.87 3.30
C CYS A 395 -9.34 -1.34 2.63
N LEU A 396 -9.73 -0.64 1.57
CA LEU A 396 -10.94 -0.94 0.80
C LEU A 396 -10.82 -2.25 0.04
N GLY A 397 -9.63 -2.53 -0.51
CA GLY A 397 -9.32 -3.74 -1.30
C GLY A 397 -9.07 -4.99 -0.47
N SER A 398 -9.22 -4.95 0.86
CA SER A 398 -8.81 -6.05 1.75
C SER A 398 -9.42 -7.42 1.41
N GLN A 399 -10.67 -7.48 0.95
CA GLN A 399 -11.31 -8.74 0.52
C GLN A 399 -10.79 -9.22 -0.83
N LEU A 400 -10.59 -8.30 -1.76
CA LEU A 400 -10.03 -8.61 -3.08
C LEU A 400 -8.60 -9.17 -2.94
N ALA A 401 -7.75 -8.53 -2.15
CA ALA A 401 -6.39 -8.99 -1.89
C ALA A 401 -6.36 -10.40 -1.30
N ARG A 402 -7.24 -10.70 -0.31
CA ARG A 402 -7.37 -12.05 0.25
C ARG A 402 -7.78 -13.07 -0.79
N THR A 403 -8.73 -12.72 -1.66
CA THR A 403 -9.20 -13.62 -2.72
C THR A 403 -8.10 -13.88 -3.75
N MET A 404 -7.39 -12.83 -4.19
CA MET A 404 -6.27 -12.97 -5.13
C MET A 404 -5.14 -13.85 -4.54
N LEU A 405 -4.72 -13.60 -3.29
CA LEU A 405 -3.70 -14.40 -2.63
C LEU A 405 -4.12 -15.86 -2.49
N LYS A 406 -5.32 -16.12 -1.96
CA LYS A 406 -5.88 -17.47 -1.83
C LYS A 406 -5.86 -18.22 -3.16
N THR A 407 -6.28 -17.55 -4.22
CA THR A 407 -6.43 -18.15 -5.55
C THR A 407 -5.08 -18.39 -6.22
N LEU A 408 -4.15 -17.44 -6.13
CA LEU A 408 -2.80 -17.60 -6.67
C LEU A 408 -2.06 -18.76 -5.98
N PHE A 409 -2.12 -18.85 -4.66
CA PHE A 409 -1.45 -19.92 -3.91
C PHE A 409 -2.12 -21.29 -4.12
N ARG A 410 -3.42 -21.34 -4.47
CA ARG A 410 -4.07 -22.57 -4.93
C ARG A 410 -3.41 -23.10 -6.19
N GLU A 411 -3.23 -22.26 -7.17
CA GLU A 411 -2.63 -22.67 -8.44
C GLU A 411 -1.14 -23.07 -8.29
N LEU A 412 -0.41 -22.35 -7.41
CA LEU A 412 0.96 -22.76 -7.06
C LEU A 412 0.99 -24.14 -6.37
N HIS A 413 0.05 -24.39 -5.45
CA HIS A 413 -0.08 -25.70 -4.80
C HIS A 413 -0.43 -26.81 -5.80
N GLU A 414 -1.35 -26.58 -6.73
CA GLU A 414 -1.81 -27.59 -7.68
C GLU A 414 -0.80 -27.86 -8.80
N GLN A 415 -0.12 -26.82 -9.31
CA GLN A 415 0.74 -26.93 -10.49
C GLN A 415 2.23 -26.98 -10.16
N MET A 416 2.66 -26.37 -9.06
CA MET A 416 4.07 -26.22 -8.66
C MET A 416 4.27 -26.51 -7.15
N PRO A 417 3.77 -27.62 -6.57
CA PRO A 417 3.81 -27.85 -5.12
C PRO A 417 5.24 -27.89 -4.55
N ASN A 418 6.22 -28.18 -5.38
CA ASN A 418 7.63 -28.35 -5.01
C ASN A 418 8.51 -27.15 -5.44
N PHE A 419 7.91 -26.00 -5.69
CA PHE A 419 8.67 -24.84 -6.11
C PHE A 419 9.79 -24.45 -5.13
N SER A 420 10.83 -23.81 -5.64
CA SER A 420 11.85 -23.12 -4.86
C SER A 420 12.04 -21.68 -5.34
N THR A 421 12.53 -20.83 -4.43
CA THR A 421 12.85 -19.44 -4.73
C THR A 421 14.31 -19.16 -4.41
N GLY A 422 14.93 -18.29 -5.23
CA GLY A 422 16.21 -17.66 -4.89
C GLY A 422 16.04 -16.50 -3.91
N GLU A 423 17.15 -15.77 -3.69
CA GLU A 423 17.12 -14.54 -2.89
C GLU A 423 16.48 -13.40 -3.69
N PRO A 424 15.54 -12.66 -3.10
CA PRO A 424 14.88 -11.54 -3.76
C PRO A 424 15.79 -10.32 -3.85
N THR A 425 15.71 -9.59 -4.96
CA THR A 425 16.16 -8.19 -5.02
C THR A 425 15.05 -7.32 -4.45
N LEU A 426 15.36 -6.56 -3.39
CA LEU A 426 14.37 -5.77 -2.66
C LEU A 426 14.29 -4.34 -3.21
N VAL A 427 13.09 -3.77 -3.17
CA VAL A 427 12.85 -2.33 -3.34
C VAL A 427 13.35 -1.62 -2.08
N ARG A 428 14.14 -0.58 -2.24
CA ARG A 428 14.68 0.22 -1.13
C ARG A 428 13.90 1.52 -1.00
N THR A 429 12.82 1.50 -0.25
CA THR A 429 12.02 2.69 0.09
C THR A 429 11.57 2.66 1.54
N ASN A 430 11.27 3.84 2.07
CA ASN A 430 10.70 3.97 3.41
C ASN A 430 9.20 3.63 3.47
N PHE A 431 8.52 3.53 2.33
CA PHE A 431 7.06 3.35 2.26
C PHE A 431 6.64 1.93 1.93
N ILE A 432 7.12 1.38 0.82
CA ILE A 432 6.78 0.03 0.38
C ILE A 432 7.96 -0.92 0.62
N ARG A 433 7.73 -2.01 1.35
CA ARG A 433 8.60 -3.17 1.33
C ARG A 433 8.25 -4.02 0.12
N GLY A 434 9.11 -4.04 -0.88
CA GLY A 434 8.82 -4.64 -2.17
C GLY A 434 9.90 -5.59 -2.65
N VAL A 435 9.58 -6.38 -3.67
CA VAL A 435 10.46 -7.30 -4.37
C VAL A 435 10.51 -6.90 -5.84
N VAL A 436 11.68 -6.50 -6.33
CA VAL A 436 11.91 -6.15 -7.74
C VAL A 436 11.95 -7.42 -8.60
N SER A 437 12.73 -8.41 -8.16
CA SER A 437 12.89 -9.69 -8.86
C SER A 437 13.16 -10.80 -7.84
N MET A 438 12.76 -12.01 -8.17
CA MET A 438 13.03 -13.20 -7.35
C MET A 438 13.13 -14.45 -8.26
N PRO A 439 14.33 -15.05 -8.39
CA PRO A 439 14.49 -16.30 -9.13
C PRO A 439 13.53 -17.36 -8.61
N PHE A 440 12.93 -18.10 -9.52
CA PHE A 440 11.91 -19.09 -9.19
C PHE A 440 12.06 -20.37 -10.02
N GLU A 441 11.97 -21.52 -9.36
CA GLU A 441 11.98 -22.83 -10.00
C GLU A 441 10.69 -23.58 -9.65
N PRO A 442 9.92 -24.06 -10.63
CA PRO A 442 8.68 -24.81 -10.39
C PRO A 442 8.86 -26.10 -9.60
N GLY A 443 10.09 -26.67 -9.62
CA GLY A 443 10.38 -27.97 -9.05
C GLY A 443 9.82 -29.14 -9.88
N PRO A 444 10.07 -30.38 -9.46
CA PRO A 444 9.53 -31.55 -10.15
C PRO A 444 8.00 -31.59 -10.02
N ARG A 445 7.33 -31.95 -11.14
CA ARG A 445 5.87 -32.17 -11.13
C ARG A 445 5.53 -33.36 -10.23
N PRO A 446 4.38 -33.32 -9.54
CA PRO A 446 3.93 -34.43 -8.71
C PRO A 446 3.66 -35.71 -9.50
#